data_0d03fb53f202f2e94ba92a30d6ef1e5b
#
_entry.id   0d03fb53f202f2e94ba92a30d6ef1e5b
#
_cell.length_a   1.000
_cell.length_b   1.000
_cell.length_c   1.000
_cell.angle_alpha   90.00
_cell.angle_beta   90.00
_cell.angle_gamma   90.00
#
_symmetry.space_group_name_H-M   'P 1'
#
loop_
_entity.id
_entity.type
_entity.pdbx_description
1 polymer ?
#
loop_
_entity_poly.entity_id
_entity_poly.type
_entity_poly.pdbx_seq_one_letter_code
_entity_poly.pdbx_strand_id
1 'polypeptide(L)'
;MKIAIIAAIGKNRVIGKDGKLPWHISDDLKRFKRLTTGHAVLMGRKTYESIGHPLVNRRNVVLTHRPIIGVETYGSLDDALRALSDEERVFVIGGATLYSQLIERADELYLTMVGTDAEGDAFFPPYEHLVERMFREENREEHDGFTFADYIRRNVNSPAS
;
A
#
# COMPACT_ATOMS: atom_id res chain seq x y z
N MET A 1 9.91 6.28 -11.91
CA MET A 1 9.24 5.34 -10.99
C MET A 1 8.17 6.08 -10.19
N LYS A 2 6.96 5.58 -10.23
CA LYS A 2 5.87 6.08 -9.39
C LYS A 2 5.73 5.19 -8.15
N ILE A 3 5.52 5.81 -7.01
CA ILE A 3 5.25 5.10 -5.76
C ILE A 3 3.74 5.13 -5.52
N ALA A 4 3.13 3.95 -5.50
CA ALA A 4 1.70 3.78 -5.26
C ALA A 4 1.52 3.04 -3.94
N ILE A 5 0.71 3.59 -3.05
CA ILE A 5 0.33 2.91 -1.81
C ILE A 5 -1.01 2.24 -2.02
N ILE A 6 -1.11 0.99 -1.64
CA ILE A 6 -2.36 0.24 -1.67
C ILE A 6 -2.62 -0.32 -0.26
N ALA A 7 -3.80 -0.04 0.29
CA ALA A 7 -4.13 -0.43 1.65
C ALA A 7 -5.63 -0.54 1.86
N ALA A 8 -6.04 -1.49 2.69
CA ALA A 8 -7.40 -1.59 3.20
C ALA A 8 -7.39 -1.09 4.65
N ILE A 9 -8.19 -0.08 4.94
CA ILE A 9 -8.16 0.67 6.18
C ILE A 9 -9.53 0.61 6.85
N GLY A 10 -9.57 0.08 8.07
CA GLY A 10 -10.79 0.10 8.88
C GLY A 10 -10.99 1.44 9.58
N LYS A 11 -12.05 1.54 10.35
CA LYS A 11 -12.27 2.70 11.21
C LYS A 11 -11.08 2.84 12.16
N ASN A 12 -10.76 4.06 12.56
CA ASN A 12 -9.58 4.38 13.37
C ASN A 12 -8.25 3.99 12.72
N ARG A 13 -8.23 3.87 11.39
CA ARG A 13 -7.02 3.58 10.61
C ARG A 13 -6.41 2.21 10.87
N VAL A 14 -7.18 1.25 11.38
CA VAL A 14 -6.71 -0.12 11.60
C VAL A 14 -6.41 -0.79 10.27
N ILE A 15 -5.22 -1.42 10.17
CA ILE A 15 -4.81 -2.18 8.99
C ILE A 15 -4.39 -3.61 9.32
N GLY A 16 -4.30 -3.97 10.58
CA GLY A 16 -3.93 -5.32 10.97
C GLY A 16 -4.17 -5.61 12.43
N LYS A 17 -4.27 -6.90 12.74
CA LYS A 17 -4.31 -7.44 14.09
C LYS A 17 -3.57 -8.77 14.09
N ASP A 18 -2.60 -8.92 14.99
CA ASP A 18 -1.77 -10.13 15.12
C ASP A 18 -1.16 -10.57 13.79
N GLY A 19 -0.70 -9.60 12.98
CA GLY A 19 -0.05 -9.86 11.69
C GLY A 19 -1.00 -10.19 10.54
N LYS A 20 -2.31 -10.08 10.74
CA LYS A 20 -3.32 -10.41 9.72
C LYS A 20 -4.31 -9.28 9.55
N LEU A 21 -4.96 -9.21 8.39
CA LEU A 21 -6.08 -8.31 8.17
C LEU A 21 -7.27 -8.77 9.03
N PRO A 22 -7.92 -7.84 9.77
CA PRO A 22 -9.05 -8.20 10.63
C PRO A 22 -10.36 -8.40 9.87
N TRP A 23 -10.34 -8.35 8.54
CA TRP A 23 -11.51 -8.56 7.66
C TRP A 23 -11.08 -9.31 6.42
N HIS A 24 -12.09 -9.85 5.72
CA HIS A 24 -11.91 -10.50 4.43
C HIS A 24 -12.93 -9.93 3.45
N ILE A 25 -12.45 -9.23 2.43
CA ILE A 25 -13.30 -8.63 1.39
C ILE A 25 -12.81 -9.16 0.05
N SER A 26 -13.62 -10.03 -0.55
CA SER A 26 -13.26 -10.70 -1.80
C SER A 26 -13.01 -9.72 -2.95
N ASP A 27 -13.83 -8.67 -3.07
CA ASP A 27 -13.67 -7.65 -4.10
C ASP A 27 -12.38 -6.86 -3.93
N ASP A 28 -11.94 -6.64 -2.69
CA ASP A 28 -10.68 -5.97 -2.39
C ASP A 28 -9.48 -6.81 -2.83
N LEU A 29 -9.52 -8.10 -2.56
CA LEU A 29 -8.46 -9.02 -3.00
C LEU A 29 -8.36 -9.09 -4.52
N LYS A 30 -9.49 -9.11 -5.22
CA LYS A 30 -9.53 -9.09 -6.69
C LYS A 30 -8.95 -7.78 -7.23
N ARG A 31 -9.30 -6.65 -6.62
CA ARG A 31 -8.79 -5.34 -7.00
C ARG A 31 -7.28 -5.26 -6.77
N PHE A 32 -6.81 -5.73 -5.63
CA PHE A 32 -5.38 -5.78 -5.30
C PHE A 32 -4.61 -6.56 -6.37
N LYS A 33 -5.09 -7.73 -6.73
CA LYS A 33 -4.47 -8.57 -7.76
C LYS A 33 -4.45 -7.86 -9.11
N ARG A 34 -5.57 -7.26 -9.51
CA ARG A 34 -5.68 -6.55 -10.79
C ARG A 34 -4.73 -5.36 -10.87
N LEU A 35 -4.65 -4.57 -9.82
CA LEU A 35 -3.80 -3.38 -9.81
C LEU A 35 -2.31 -3.71 -9.78
N THR A 36 -1.92 -4.72 -9.02
CA THR A 36 -0.50 -5.03 -8.76
C THR A 36 0.12 -5.98 -9.77
N THR A 37 -0.67 -6.79 -10.48
CA THR A 37 -0.13 -7.77 -11.43
C THR A 37 0.68 -7.08 -12.54
N GLY A 38 1.89 -7.59 -12.79
CA GLY A 38 2.81 -7.01 -13.78
C GLY A 38 3.68 -5.89 -13.23
N HIS A 39 3.55 -5.55 -11.96
CA HIS A 39 4.32 -4.49 -11.31
C HIS A 39 5.18 -5.04 -10.17
N ALA A 40 6.03 -4.19 -9.61
CA ALA A 40 6.76 -4.51 -8.40
C ALA A 40 5.90 -4.25 -7.17
N VAL A 41 6.04 -5.10 -6.16
CA VAL A 41 5.43 -4.93 -4.84
C VAL A 41 6.53 -4.85 -3.79
N LEU A 42 6.45 -3.83 -2.94
CA LEU A 42 7.40 -3.58 -1.87
C LEU A 42 6.70 -3.76 -0.53
N MET A 43 7.30 -4.55 0.35
CA MET A 43 6.69 -4.91 1.63
C MET A 43 7.74 -5.08 2.71
N GLY A 44 7.31 -4.94 3.96
CA GLY A 44 8.12 -5.31 5.11
C GLY A 44 8.10 -6.83 5.33
N ARG A 45 9.01 -7.31 6.17
CA ARG A 45 9.15 -8.74 6.45
C ARG A 45 7.89 -9.36 7.03
N LYS A 46 7.25 -8.69 7.99
CA LYS A 46 6.03 -9.22 8.64
C LYS A 46 4.89 -9.39 7.63
N THR A 47 4.76 -8.46 6.69
CA THR A 47 3.77 -8.56 5.62
C THR A 47 4.06 -9.78 4.73
N TYR A 48 5.33 -9.98 4.37
CA TYR A 48 5.71 -11.16 3.59
C TYR A 48 5.41 -12.45 4.35
N GLU A 49 5.72 -12.52 5.63
CA GLU A 49 5.44 -13.69 6.46
C GLU A 49 3.94 -13.97 6.55
N SER A 50 3.12 -12.92 6.62
CA SER A 50 1.66 -13.05 6.64
C SER A 50 1.11 -13.61 5.32
N ILE A 51 1.66 -13.18 4.19
CA ILE A 51 1.28 -13.70 2.86
C ILE A 51 1.77 -15.14 2.71
N GLY A 52 2.99 -15.44 3.16
CA GLY A 52 3.55 -16.78 3.22
C GLY A 52 4.22 -17.29 1.95
N HIS A 53 4.13 -16.55 0.85
CA HIS A 53 4.75 -16.91 -0.43
C HIS A 53 4.88 -15.67 -1.32
N PRO A 54 5.77 -15.69 -2.33
CA PRO A 54 5.82 -14.60 -3.30
C PRO A 54 4.50 -14.46 -4.06
N LEU A 55 4.12 -13.22 -4.36
CA LEU A 55 2.95 -12.95 -5.18
C LEU A 55 3.28 -13.24 -6.65
N VAL A 56 2.44 -14.04 -7.30
CA VAL A 56 2.65 -14.49 -8.68
C VAL A 56 2.53 -13.32 -9.66
N ASN A 57 3.36 -13.32 -10.70
CA ASN A 57 3.37 -12.29 -11.76
C ASN A 57 3.66 -10.89 -11.27
N ARG A 58 4.44 -10.77 -10.19
CA ARG A 58 4.88 -9.52 -9.62
C ARG A 58 6.33 -9.64 -9.19
N ARG A 59 7.07 -8.55 -9.27
CA ARG A 59 8.42 -8.51 -8.72
C ARG A 59 8.29 -8.26 -7.21
N ASN A 60 8.62 -9.25 -6.40
CA ASN A 60 8.48 -9.18 -4.95
C ASN A 60 9.77 -8.65 -4.32
N VAL A 61 9.68 -7.54 -3.60
CA VAL A 61 10.80 -6.94 -2.89
C VAL A 61 10.45 -6.79 -1.42
N VAL A 62 11.27 -7.34 -0.55
CA VAL A 62 11.04 -7.36 0.91
C VAL A 62 12.15 -6.61 1.62
N LEU A 63 11.75 -5.68 2.49
CA LEU A 63 12.69 -4.99 3.38
C LEU A 63 12.97 -5.88 4.59
N THR A 64 14.19 -6.37 4.68
CA THR A 64 14.64 -7.22 5.78
C THR A 64 16.16 -7.26 5.83
N HIS A 65 16.73 -7.38 7.02
CA HIS A 65 18.17 -7.56 7.19
C HIS A 65 18.61 -9.00 6.94
N ARG A 66 17.68 -9.94 6.87
CA ARG A 66 17.98 -11.36 6.62
C ARG A 66 17.47 -11.76 5.26
N PRO A 67 18.33 -12.27 4.38
CA PRO A 67 17.89 -12.74 3.07
C PRO A 67 16.81 -13.81 3.18
N ILE A 68 15.87 -13.78 2.23
CA ILE A 68 14.80 -14.77 2.11
C ILE A 68 14.97 -15.42 0.73
N ILE A 69 15.00 -16.75 0.69
CA ILE A 69 15.13 -17.48 -0.56
C ILE A 69 13.88 -17.26 -1.42
N GLY A 70 14.08 -16.93 -2.70
CA GLY A 70 12.98 -16.81 -3.67
C GLY A 70 12.42 -15.42 -3.86
N VAL A 71 12.90 -14.42 -3.09
CA VAL A 71 12.50 -13.02 -3.27
C VAL A 71 13.71 -12.10 -3.17
N GLU A 72 13.60 -10.92 -3.77
CA GLU A 72 14.61 -9.88 -3.60
C GLU A 72 14.49 -9.29 -2.19
N THR A 73 15.61 -9.11 -1.52
CA THR A 73 15.63 -8.52 -0.17
C THR A 73 16.65 -7.40 -0.10
N TYR A 74 16.30 -6.36 0.63
CA TYR A 74 17.20 -5.23 0.90
C TYR A 74 17.09 -4.85 2.36
N GLY A 75 18.22 -4.46 2.95
CA GLY A 75 18.28 -4.09 4.36
C GLY A 75 17.87 -2.65 4.64
N SER A 76 17.77 -1.81 3.61
CA SER A 76 17.35 -0.42 3.76
C SER A 76 16.34 -0.04 2.70
N LEU A 77 15.48 0.93 3.04
CA LEU A 77 14.50 1.48 2.09
C LEU A 77 15.20 2.14 0.90
N ASP A 78 16.28 2.88 1.14
CA ASP A 78 17.01 3.57 0.08
C ASP A 78 17.59 2.57 -0.93
N ASP A 79 18.15 1.47 -0.47
CA ASP A 79 18.67 0.43 -1.37
C ASP A 79 17.56 -0.22 -2.19
N ALA A 80 16.42 -0.50 -1.55
CA ALA A 80 15.27 -1.08 -2.24
C ALA A 80 14.74 -0.14 -3.32
N LEU A 81 14.58 1.14 -3.01
CA LEU A 81 14.08 2.12 -3.98
C LEU A 81 15.06 2.34 -5.12
N ARG A 82 16.36 2.29 -4.85
CA ARG A 82 17.39 2.38 -5.88
C ARG A 82 17.31 1.18 -6.83
N ALA A 83 17.15 -0.01 -6.29
CA ALA A 83 17.00 -1.23 -7.10
C ALA A 83 15.72 -1.21 -7.94
N LEU A 84 14.69 -0.51 -7.49
CA LEU A 84 13.40 -0.42 -8.17
C LEU A 84 13.30 0.78 -9.12
N SER A 85 14.36 1.55 -9.27
CA SER A 85 14.32 2.84 -10.00
C SER A 85 13.95 2.72 -11.48
N ASP A 86 14.14 1.56 -12.09
CA ASP A 86 13.78 1.29 -13.48
C ASP A 86 12.33 0.81 -13.66
N GLU A 87 11.62 0.55 -12.56
CA GLU A 87 10.22 0.16 -12.61
C GLU A 87 9.32 1.36 -12.91
N GLU A 88 8.28 1.15 -13.70
CA GLU A 88 7.30 2.19 -13.96
C GLU A 88 6.54 2.57 -12.71
N ARG A 89 6.13 1.57 -11.93
CA ARG A 89 5.34 1.75 -10.71
C ARG A 89 5.69 0.68 -9.69
N VAL A 90 5.79 1.10 -8.43
CA VAL A 90 6.00 0.21 -7.30
C VAL A 90 4.82 0.34 -6.36
N PHE A 91 4.17 -0.78 -6.03
CA PHE A 91 3.08 -0.81 -5.06
C PHE A 91 3.63 -1.14 -3.68
N VAL A 92 3.42 -0.22 -2.74
CA VAL A 92 3.77 -0.40 -1.33
C VAL A 92 2.58 -1.07 -0.66
N ILE A 93 2.78 -2.29 -0.17
CA ILE A 93 1.67 -3.13 0.31
C ILE A 93 1.66 -3.36 1.83
N GLY A 94 2.56 -2.71 2.55
CA GLY A 94 2.56 -2.70 4.01
C GLY A 94 3.88 -3.17 4.60
N GLY A 95 4.01 -3.10 5.88
CA GLY A 95 2.99 -2.71 6.84
C GLY A 95 3.07 -1.24 7.28
N ALA A 96 2.61 -1.01 8.51
CA ALA A 96 2.44 0.32 9.08
C ALA A 96 3.70 1.19 9.00
N THR A 97 4.86 0.65 9.33
CA THR A 97 6.13 1.38 9.28
C THR A 97 6.46 1.83 7.86
N LEU A 98 6.28 0.95 6.89
CA LEU A 98 6.59 1.25 5.50
C LEU A 98 5.62 2.29 4.93
N TYR A 99 4.33 2.17 5.25
CA TYR A 99 3.34 3.19 4.87
C TYR A 99 3.71 4.55 5.44
N SER A 100 4.11 4.62 6.71
CA SER A 100 4.50 5.87 7.36
C SER A 100 5.72 6.50 6.71
N GLN A 101 6.67 5.70 6.27
CA GLN A 101 7.89 6.19 5.63
C GLN A 101 7.65 6.71 4.22
N LEU A 102 6.64 6.21 3.51
CA LEU A 102 6.46 6.51 2.10
C LEU A 102 5.23 7.35 1.77
N ILE A 103 4.31 7.56 2.70
CA ILE A 103 3.05 8.25 2.37
C ILE A 103 3.27 9.67 1.85
N GLU A 104 4.21 10.42 2.39
CA GLU A 104 4.49 11.77 1.92
C GLU A 104 5.19 11.79 0.56
N ARG A 105 5.80 10.67 0.16
CA ARG A 105 6.49 10.51 -1.13
C ARG A 105 5.62 9.82 -2.18
N ALA A 106 4.44 9.36 -1.80
CA ALA A 106 3.57 8.60 -2.71
C ALA A 106 3.04 9.48 -3.84
N ASP A 107 2.99 8.93 -5.02
CA ASP A 107 2.39 9.55 -6.20
C ASP A 107 0.91 9.19 -6.33
N GLU A 108 0.54 8.02 -5.83
CA GLU A 108 -0.82 7.48 -5.91
C GLU A 108 -1.19 6.77 -4.62
N LEU A 109 -2.46 6.86 -4.22
CA LEU A 109 -3.01 6.11 -3.11
C LEU A 109 -4.22 5.33 -3.60
N TYR A 110 -4.21 4.03 -3.40
CA TYR A 110 -5.34 3.15 -3.71
C TYR A 110 -5.86 2.61 -2.39
N LEU A 111 -6.90 3.22 -1.86
CA LEU A 111 -7.40 2.92 -0.52
C LEU A 111 -8.74 2.19 -0.60
N THR A 112 -8.89 1.20 0.26
CA THR A 112 -10.18 0.58 0.54
C THR A 112 -10.55 0.97 1.96
N MET A 113 -11.59 1.79 2.08
CA MET A 113 -12.08 2.23 3.39
C MET A 113 -13.17 1.27 3.84
N VAL A 114 -12.88 0.52 4.91
CA VAL A 114 -13.77 -0.52 5.43
C VAL A 114 -14.60 0.07 6.57
N GLY A 115 -15.91 -0.06 6.48
CA GLY A 115 -16.85 0.51 7.45
C GLY A 115 -16.98 -0.27 8.76
N THR A 116 -16.12 -1.25 9.01
CA THR A 116 -16.20 -2.10 10.20
C THR A 116 -15.32 -1.56 11.32
N ASP A 117 -15.85 -1.56 12.53
CA ASP A 117 -15.07 -1.33 13.75
C ASP A 117 -14.34 -2.62 14.11
N ALA A 118 -13.08 -2.70 13.75
CA ALA A 118 -12.24 -3.81 14.12
C ALA A 118 -11.17 -3.33 15.10
N GLU A 119 -10.89 -4.14 16.11
CA GLU A 119 -9.73 -3.91 16.95
C GLU A 119 -8.48 -4.28 16.17
N GLY A 120 -7.41 -3.51 16.34
CA GLY A 120 -6.16 -3.79 15.68
C GLY A 120 -4.96 -3.29 16.46
N ASP A 121 -3.79 -3.79 16.08
CA ASP A 121 -2.50 -3.40 16.64
C ASP A 121 -1.59 -2.75 15.61
N ALA A 122 -1.99 -2.70 14.36
CA ALA A 122 -1.29 -1.99 13.30
C ALA A 122 -2.22 -0.97 12.66
N PHE A 123 -1.68 0.23 12.40
CA PHE A 123 -2.47 1.35 11.93
C PHE A 123 -1.83 2.02 10.73
N PHE A 124 -2.67 2.45 9.79
CA PHE A 124 -2.25 3.32 8.70
C PHE A 124 -1.91 4.70 9.29
N PRO A 125 -0.90 5.40 8.76
CA PRO A 125 -0.58 6.74 9.26
C PRO A 125 -1.73 7.72 9.05
N PRO A 126 -1.81 8.82 9.83
CA PRO A 126 -2.78 9.88 9.55
C PRO A 126 -2.62 10.35 8.10
N TYR A 127 -3.71 10.36 7.33
CA TYR A 127 -3.62 10.62 5.89
C TYR A 127 -4.61 11.66 5.38
N GLU A 128 -5.69 11.93 6.09
CA GLU A 128 -6.74 12.81 5.60
C GLU A 128 -6.22 14.22 5.28
N HIS A 129 -5.36 14.75 6.13
CA HIS A 129 -4.75 16.06 5.91
C HIS A 129 -3.80 16.07 4.70
N LEU A 130 -3.13 14.94 4.44
CA LEU A 130 -2.26 14.80 3.28
C LEU A 130 -3.06 14.69 1.99
N VAL A 131 -4.16 13.93 2.02
CA VAL A 131 -5.08 13.81 0.88
C VAL A 131 -5.62 15.19 0.50
N GLU A 132 -6.08 15.95 1.47
CA GLU A 132 -6.62 17.28 1.25
C GLU A 132 -5.59 18.24 0.63
N ARG A 133 -4.36 18.23 1.15
CA ARG A 133 -3.29 19.14 0.73
C ARG A 133 -2.56 18.72 -0.53
N MET A 134 -2.29 17.43 -0.70
CA MET A 134 -1.31 16.93 -1.67
C MET A 134 -1.91 16.08 -2.77
N PHE A 135 -3.12 15.59 -2.62
CA PHE A 135 -3.75 14.67 -3.56
C PHE A 135 -5.08 15.20 -4.06
N ARG A 136 -5.54 14.64 -5.18
CA ARG A 136 -6.92 14.82 -5.65
C ARG A 136 -7.55 13.44 -5.79
N GLU A 137 -8.84 13.35 -5.55
CA GLU A 137 -9.58 12.12 -5.75
C GLU A 137 -9.78 11.90 -7.26
N GLU A 138 -9.31 10.75 -7.74
CA GLU A 138 -9.43 10.37 -9.16
C GLU A 138 -10.65 9.49 -9.38
N ASN A 139 -10.94 8.60 -8.42
CA ASN A 139 -12.05 7.68 -8.52
C ASN A 139 -12.57 7.34 -7.14
N ARG A 140 -13.89 7.16 -7.04
CA ARG A 140 -14.56 6.70 -5.82
C ARG A 140 -15.65 5.72 -6.21
N GLU A 141 -15.67 4.57 -5.54
CA GLU A 141 -16.61 3.52 -5.81
C GLU A 141 -17.16 2.99 -4.49
N GLU A 142 -18.41 3.32 -4.18
CA GLU A 142 -19.04 2.93 -2.92
C GLU A 142 -19.73 1.60 -3.05
N HIS A 143 -19.46 0.72 -2.07
CA HIS A 143 -20.07 -0.61 -1.96
C HIS A 143 -20.67 -0.78 -0.57
N ASP A 144 -21.43 -1.84 -0.39
CA ASP A 144 -21.97 -2.16 0.93
C ASP A 144 -20.84 -2.60 1.87
N GLY A 145 -20.59 -1.78 2.88
CA GLY A 145 -19.57 -2.04 3.90
C GLY A 145 -18.15 -1.60 3.57
N PHE A 146 -17.89 -1.13 2.36
CA PHE A 146 -16.55 -0.61 2.01
C PHE A 146 -16.61 0.33 0.81
N THR A 147 -15.57 1.14 0.67
CA THR A 147 -15.44 2.12 -0.42
C THR A 147 -14.03 2.06 -0.99
N PHE A 148 -13.92 1.96 -2.31
CA PHE A 148 -12.65 2.17 -2.99
C PHE A 148 -12.47 3.65 -3.29
N ALA A 149 -11.30 4.20 -2.96
CA ALA A 149 -10.98 5.59 -3.25
C ALA A 149 -9.55 5.67 -3.76
N ASP A 150 -9.39 6.21 -4.96
CA ASP A 150 -8.10 6.37 -5.62
C ASP A 150 -7.74 7.84 -5.65
N TYR A 151 -6.51 8.14 -5.20
CA TYR A 151 -6.00 9.50 -5.14
C TYR A 151 -4.71 9.60 -5.95
N ILE A 152 -4.55 10.72 -6.63
CA ILE A 152 -3.35 11.03 -7.41
C ILE A 152 -2.75 12.31 -6.87
N ARG A 153 -1.44 12.34 -6.71
CA ARG A 153 -0.72 13.54 -6.24
C ARG A 153 -0.99 14.70 -7.18
N ARG A 154 -1.31 15.85 -6.60
CA ARG A 154 -1.47 17.08 -7.37
C ARG A 154 -0.13 17.50 -7.93
N ASN A 155 -0.14 17.92 -9.21
CA ASN A 155 1.04 18.50 -9.80
C ASN A 155 1.23 19.92 -9.23
N VAL A 156 2.43 20.22 -8.72
CA VAL A 156 2.76 21.51 -8.11
C VAL A 156 2.58 22.67 -9.10
N ASN A 157 2.69 22.36 -10.40
CA ASN A 157 2.55 23.34 -11.49
C ASN A 157 1.13 23.39 -12.09
N SER A 158 0.20 22.58 -11.57
CA SER A 158 -1.18 22.61 -12.03
C SER A 158 -1.96 23.70 -11.31
N PRO A 159 -2.85 24.44 -12.03
CA PRO A 159 -3.74 25.39 -11.35
C PRO A 159 -4.56 24.65 -10.31
N ALA A 160 -4.81 25.29 -9.19
CA ALA A 160 -5.68 24.76 -8.15
C ALA A 160 -7.08 24.59 -8.73
N SER A 161 -7.57 23.37 -8.71
CA SER A 161 -8.92 23.04 -9.19
C SER A 161 -9.88 22.92 -8.03
#